data_fc7873c1c7d9e2dc1781aec53493017b
#
_entry.id   fc7873c1c7d9e2dc1781aec53493017b
#
_cell.length_a   1.000
_cell.length_b   1.000
_cell.length_c   1.000
_cell.angle_alpha   90.00
_cell.angle_beta   90.00
_cell.angle_gamma   90.00
#
_symmetry.space_group_name_H-M   'P 1'
#
loop_
_entity.id
_entity.type
_entity.pdbx_description
1 polymer ?
#
loop_
_entity_poly.entity_id
_entity_poly.type
_entity_poly.pdbx_seq_one_letter_code
_entity_poly.pdbx_strand_id
1 'polypeptide(L)'
;MKRIITSILMAMTIGCTAVQAQPFGAPSGPSDPHTLKCGHQTMTIDAGKGGKILSLKYDDQEVISQSRFPESFGSTFWTSPQKEWNWPPVPEFDKQAYTVEEKDGRLIMTSPVSNRLGFRIRKAFATDEKDGAFVITYSIINESNDTRKVAPWEITRVTNDGGLIFFDAPLEGITPANLMDFKAEHGAVWYKTDVTNENRKINADGNGWLAYANNGLLLVKKFDDLKPGDPAPNEAEVQVYVNRGKTYIELESQGAYTTLQPKEELSWTVRWYLKPIKEATPSKELLKLVK
;
A
#
# COMPACT_ATOMS: atom_id res chain seq x y z
N MET A 1 -12.81 -13.50 -83.94
CA MET A 1 -12.61 -12.41 -82.95
C MET A 1 -12.76 -13.04 -81.57
N LYS A 2 -11.65 -13.39 -80.88
CA LYS A 2 -11.67 -13.96 -79.56
C LYS A 2 -11.41 -12.82 -78.56
N ARG A 3 -12.34 -12.57 -77.65
CA ARG A 3 -12.21 -11.61 -76.55
C ARG A 3 -11.51 -12.35 -75.41
N ILE A 4 -10.36 -11.84 -74.99
CA ILE A 4 -9.62 -12.26 -73.78
C ILE A 4 -10.15 -11.43 -72.62
N ILE A 5 -10.73 -12.10 -71.63
CA ILE A 5 -11.17 -11.47 -70.36
C ILE A 5 -10.01 -11.67 -69.37
N THR A 6 -9.34 -10.61 -69.01
CA THR A 6 -8.30 -10.62 -67.98
C THR A 6 -8.93 -10.39 -66.62
N SER A 7 -8.97 -11.44 -65.78
CA SER A 7 -9.40 -11.33 -64.41
C SER A 7 -8.26 -10.82 -63.54
N ILE A 8 -8.45 -9.64 -62.96
CA ILE A 8 -7.52 -9.08 -61.97
C ILE A 8 -7.90 -9.68 -60.58
N LEU A 9 -7.05 -10.52 -60.04
CA LEU A 9 -7.15 -11.05 -58.69
C LEU A 9 -6.57 -10.02 -57.72
N MET A 10 -7.44 -9.36 -56.95
CA MET A 10 -7.02 -8.42 -55.89
C MET A 10 -6.75 -9.21 -54.62
N ALA A 11 -5.47 -9.44 -54.29
CA ALA A 11 -5.05 -10.05 -53.05
C ALA A 11 -5.22 -9.06 -51.89
N MET A 12 -6.22 -9.24 -51.05
CA MET A 12 -6.31 -8.58 -49.74
C MET A 12 -5.31 -9.19 -48.80
N THR A 13 -4.22 -8.51 -48.51
CA THR A 13 -3.34 -8.82 -47.40
C THR A 13 -3.97 -8.34 -46.10
N ILE A 14 -4.51 -9.27 -45.32
CA ILE A 14 -4.92 -9.02 -43.94
C ILE A 14 -3.64 -8.84 -43.13
N GLY A 15 -3.29 -7.60 -42.83
CA GLY A 15 -2.20 -7.27 -41.91
C GLY A 15 -2.60 -7.68 -40.50
N CYS A 16 -2.15 -8.84 -40.03
CA CYS A 16 -2.13 -9.16 -38.61
C CYS A 16 -1.13 -8.20 -37.95
N THR A 17 -1.64 -7.13 -37.33
CA THR A 17 -0.85 -6.38 -36.35
C THR A 17 -0.68 -7.28 -35.13
N ALA A 18 0.50 -7.87 -35.00
CA ALA A 18 0.90 -8.54 -33.77
C ALA A 18 0.87 -7.50 -32.64
N VAL A 19 -0.07 -7.65 -31.72
CA VAL A 19 -0.02 -6.95 -30.44
C VAL A 19 1.22 -7.47 -29.75
N GLN A 20 2.31 -6.71 -29.81
CA GLN A 20 3.50 -6.99 -29.03
C GLN A 20 3.09 -6.91 -27.56
N ALA A 21 3.09 -8.06 -26.89
CA ALA A 21 3.04 -8.12 -25.43
C ALA A 21 4.20 -7.28 -24.91
N GLN A 22 3.87 -6.20 -24.20
CA GLN A 22 4.89 -5.40 -23.52
C GLN A 22 5.67 -6.31 -22.58
N PRO A 23 7.01 -6.28 -22.58
CA PRO A 23 7.78 -7.10 -21.67
C PRO A 23 7.41 -6.76 -20.22
N PHE A 24 7.21 -7.79 -19.42
CA PHE A 24 7.00 -7.69 -17.98
C PHE A 24 8.14 -6.86 -17.37
N GLY A 25 7.80 -5.68 -16.82
CA GLY A 25 8.73 -4.85 -16.09
C GLY A 25 9.13 -3.56 -16.82
N ALA A 26 8.29 -2.52 -16.76
CA ALA A 26 8.83 -1.17 -16.97
C ALA A 26 9.96 -0.95 -15.95
N PRO A 27 11.15 -0.47 -16.38
CA PRO A 27 12.27 -0.24 -15.47
C PRO A 27 11.85 0.75 -14.38
N SER A 28 12.23 0.47 -13.13
CA SER A 28 12.09 1.47 -12.06
C SER A 28 12.92 2.69 -12.40
N GLY A 29 12.43 3.88 -12.08
CA GLY A 29 13.17 5.14 -12.23
C GLY A 29 14.52 5.11 -11.50
N PRO A 30 15.45 6.03 -11.78
CA PRO A 30 16.63 6.22 -10.96
C PRO A 30 16.19 6.54 -9.51
N SER A 31 17.02 6.16 -8.53
CA SER A 31 16.72 6.46 -7.12
C SER A 31 16.76 7.96 -6.87
N ASP A 32 15.74 8.47 -6.19
CA ASP A 32 15.59 9.88 -5.80
C ASP A 32 15.03 9.95 -4.36
N PRO A 33 15.89 9.70 -3.34
CA PRO A 33 15.48 9.62 -1.95
C PRO A 33 15.35 11.00 -1.31
N HIS A 34 14.23 11.19 -0.61
CA HIS A 34 13.95 12.36 0.24
C HIS A 34 13.79 11.91 1.69
N THR A 35 14.23 12.74 2.63
CA THR A 35 14.22 12.39 4.06
C THR A 35 13.47 13.45 4.86
N LEU A 36 12.52 12.99 5.67
CA LEU A 36 11.80 13.78 6.67
C LEU A 36 12.22 13.35 8.08
N LYS A 37 12.24 14.30 9.00
CA LYS A 37 12.54 14.07 10.43
C LYS A 37 11.40 14.58 11.29
N CYS A 38 11.06 13.82 12.34
CA CYS A 38 10.10 14.20 13.36
C CYS A 38 10.65 13.73 14.73
N GLY A 39 11.24 14.66 15.49
CA GLY A 39 11.98 14.31 16.69
C GLY A 39 13.10 13.30 16.42
N HIS A 40 13.06 12.16 17.11
CA HIS A 40 13.99 11.03 16.92
C HIS A 40 13.68 10.15 15.71
N GLN A 41 12.56 10.41 15.03
CA GLN A 41 12.12 9.59 13.92
C GLN A 41 12.65 10.13 12.59
N THR A 42 13.03 9.24 11.68
CA THR A 42 13.47 9.57 10.33
C THR A 42 12.76 8.67 9.32
N MET A 43 12.10 9.29 8.33
CA MET A 43 11.44 8.61 7.22
C MET A 43 12.15 8.92 5.91
N THR A 44 12.50 7.90 5.13
CA THR A 44 13.08 8.07 3.79
C THR A 44 12.11 7.58 2.74
N ILE A 45 11.80 8.43 1.77
CA ILE A 45 10.88 8.18 0.66
C ILE A 45 11.67 8.29 -0.64
N ASP A 46 11.47 7.36 -1.59
CA ASP A 46 12.14 7.38 -2.89
C ASP A 46 11.15 7.71 -4.01
N ALA A 47 11.23 8.94 -4.51
CA ALA A 47 10.40 9.41 -5.62
C ALA A 47 10.66 8.61 -6.91
N GLY A 48 11.90 8.16 -7.15
CA GLY A 48 12.26 7.33 -8.29
C GLY A 48 11.72 5.89 -8.24
N LYS A 49 11.10 5.50 -7.13
CA LYS A 49 10.57 4.14 -6.89
C LYS A 49 9.07 4.15 -6.55
N GLY A 50 8.27 4.93 -7.29
CA GLY A 50 6.84 5.03 -7.04
C GLY A 50 6.49 5.77 -5.74
N GLY A 51 7.38 6.65 -5.25
CA GLY A 51 7.19 7.35 -3.97
C GLY A 51 7.02 6.39 -2.80
N LYS A 52 7.80 5.28 -2.77
CA LYS A 52 7.79 4.31 -1.67
C LYS A 52 8.51 4.85 -0.44
N ILE A 53 7.98 4.55 0.74
CA ILE A 53 8.72 4.73 1.98
C ILE A 53 9.68 3.55 2.12
N LEU A 54 10.98 3.81 2.05
CA LEU A 54 12.01 2.78 2.06
C LEU A 54 12.56 2.48 3.46
N SER A 55 12.41 3.46 4.37
CA SER A 55 12.97 3.38 5.71
C SER A 55 12.13 4.22 6.67
N LEU A 56 11.91 3.69 7.88
CA LEU A 56 11.39 4.42 9.01
C LEU A 56 12.20 4.01 10.25
N LYS A 57 12.91 4.96 10.83
CA LYS A 57 13.81 4.73 11.95
C LYS A 57 13.41 5.54 13.17
N TYR A 58 13.69 5.00 14.33
CA TYR A 58 13.82 5.73 15.60
C TYR A 58 15.30 5.73 15.98
N ASP A 59 15.95 6.88 15.99
CA ASP A 59 17.41 7.01 15.95
C ASP A 59 17.99 6.14 14.80
N ASP A 60 18.81 5.15 15.08
CA ASP A 60 19.38 4.27 14.04
C ASP A 60 18.61 2.96 13.84
N GLN A 61 17.55 2.71 14.60
CA GLN A 61 16.83 1.46 14.59
C GLN A 61 15.71 1.45 13.56
N GLU A 62 15.78 0.53 12.58
CA GLU A 62 14.87 0.39 11.45
C GLU A 62 13.65 -0.49 11.79
N VAL A 63 12.44 -0.09 11.35
CA VAL A 63 11.23 -0.88 11.54
C VAL A 63 10.71 -1.47 10.21
N ILE A 64 10.96 -0.82 9.08
CA ILE A 64 10.54 -1.32 7.76
C ILE A 64 11.48 -2.44 7.30
N SER A 65 10.92 -3.50 6.74
CA SER A 65 11.71 -4.59 6.17
C SER A 65 12.69 -4.08 5.12
N GLN A 66 13.96 -4.44 5.28
CA GLN A 66 15.01 -4.14 4.31
C GLN A 66 15.17 -5.22 3.23
N SER A 67 14.31 -6.24 3.22
CA SER A 67 14.22 -7.21 2.11
C SER A 67 13.80 -6.51 0.83
N ARG A 68 14.43 -6.84 -0.28
CA ARG A 68 14.21 -6.19 -1.59
C ARG A 68 13.77 -7.22 -2.61
N PHE A 69 12.56 -7.73 -2.44
CA PHE A 69 11.91 -8.53 -3.47
C PHE A 69 11.57 -7.63 -4.67
N PRO A 70 11.67 -8.11 -5.92
CA PRO A 70 11.53 -7.26 -7.10
C PRO A 70 10.25 -6.43 -7.14
N GLU A 71 9.14 -7.00 -6.68
CA GLU A 71 7.81 -6.36 -6.72
C GLU A 71 7.26 -6.03 -5.31
N SER A 72 8.04 -6.28 -4.25
CA SER A 72 7.53 -6.23 -2.87
C SER A 72 8.60 -5.75 -1.91
N PHE A 73 8.71 -4.42 -1.71
CA PHE A 73 9.62 -3.82 -0.73
C PHE A 73 9.10 -2.46 -0.26
N GLY A 74 9.55 -2.03 0.92
CA GLY A 74 9.19 -0.75 1.52
C GLY A 74 7.71 -0.66 1.88
N SER A 75 7.21 0.57 2.01
CA SER A 75 5.78 0.84 2.06
C SER A 75 5.33 1.47 0.75
N THR A 76 4.24 0.97 0.19
CA THR A 76 3.68 1.39 -1.08
C THR A 76 2.21 1.77 -0.93
N PHE A 77 1.67 2.39 -1.97
CA PHE A 77 0.26 2.76 -2.05
C PHE A 77 -0.31 2.34 -3.39
N TRP A 78 -1.39 1.57 -3.35
CA TRP A 78 -2.10 1.08 -4.53
C TRP A 78 -3.57 1.48 -4.49
N THR A 79 -4.27 1.21 -5.58
CA THR A 79 -5.73 1.34 -5.64
C THR A 79 -6.40 0.01 -5.33
N SER A 80 -7.55 0.06 -4.64
CA SER A 80 -8.37 -1.11 -4.32
C SER A 80 -9.71 -1.02 -5.09
N PRO A 81 -10.29 -2.16 -5.53
CA PRO A 81 -9.88 -3.54 -5.27
C PRO A 81 -8.78 -4.03 -6.23
N GLN A 82 -7.92 -4.92 -5.73
CA GLN A 82 -6.80 -5.48 -6.50
C GLN A 82 -7.25 -6.16 -7.81
N LYS A 83 -8.43 -6.74 -7.84
CA LYS A 83 -8.97 -7.44 -9.02
C LYS A 83 -9.05 -6.58 -10.29
N GLU A 84 -9.04 -5.25 -10.17
CA GLU A 84 -9.10 -4.35 -11.33
C GLU A 84 -7.79 -4.28 -12.10
N TRP A 85 -6.66 -4.59 -11.43
CA TRP A 85 -5.35 -4.55 -12.06
C TRP A 85 -4.56 -5.86 -11.94
N ASN A 86 -4.94 -6.76 -11.03
CA ASN A 86 -4.25 -8.02 -10.75
C ASN A 86 -2.74 -7.85 -10.41
N TRP A 87 -1.99 -8.95 -10.39
CA TRP A 87 -0.55 -8.91 -10.19
C TRP A 87 0.19 -8.90 -11.56
N PRO A 88 1.30 -8.17 -11.73
CA PRO A 88 1.99 -7.31 -10.77
C PRO A 88 1.31 -5.94 -10.57
N PRO A 89 1.77 -5.15 -9.56
CA PRO A 89 1.25 -3.80 -9.31
C PRO A 89 1.40 -2.88 -10.52
N VAL A 90 0.51 -1.89 -10.61
CA VAL A 90 0.49 -0.88 -11.68
C VAL A 90 1.83 -0.13 -11.69
N PRO A 91 2.62 -0.18 -12.78
CA PRO A 91 3.97 0.36 -12.79
C PRO A 91 4.05 1.85 -12.50
N GLU A 92 3.07 2.63 -12.97
CA GLU A 92 2.98 4.07 -12.74
C GLU A 92 2.84 4.40 -11.25
N PHE A 93 2.24 3.50 -10.45
CA PHE A 93 2.04 3.71 -9.02
C PHE A 93 3.16 3.12 -8.16
N ASP A 94 3.82 2.06 -8.65
CA ASP A 94 4.71 1.24 -7.84
C ASP A 94 6.20 1.35 -8.20
N LYS A 95 6.53 1.70 -9.45
CA LYS A 95 7.91 1.64 -9.95
C LYS A 95 8.42 2.89 -10.64
N GLN A 96 7.54 3.60 -11.36
CA GLN A 96 7.96 4.76 -12.13
C GLN A 96 8.26 5.96 -11.22
N ALA A 97 9.10 6.86 -11.72
CA ALA A 97 9.43 8.07 -11.00
C ALA A 97 8.22 8.99 -10.86
N TYR A 98 8.04 9.55 -9.68
CA TYR A 98 7.07 10.58 -9.37
C TYR A 98 7.72 11.96 -9.55
N THR A 99 6.96 12.95 -9.97
CA THR A 99 7.39 14.35 -9.86
C THR A 99 7.34 14.80 -8.41
N VAL A 100 8.29 15.64 -8.01
CA VAL A 100 8.43 16.12 -6.63
C VAL A 100 8.20 17.61 -6.57
N GLU A 101 7.45 18.05 -5.57
CA GLU A 101 7.19 19.44 -5.23
C GLU A 101 7.27 19.63 -3.71
N GLU A 102 7.91 20.68 -3.24
CA GLU A 102 7.82 21.11 -1.83
C GLU A 102 6.90 22.30 -1.75
N LYS A 103 5.82 22.19 -0.98
CA LYS A 103 4.80 23.22 -0.85
C LYS A 103 4.17 23.21 0.54
N ASP A 104 4.04 24.37 1.15
CA ASP A 104 3.39 24.56 2.46
C ASP A 104 3.92 23.61 3.54
N GLY A 105 5.26 23.38 3.56
CA GLY A 105 5.91 22.46 4.49
C GLY A 105 5.64 20.98 4.24
N ARG A 106 5.13 20.62 3.06
CA ARG A 106 4.86 19.24 2.63
C ARG A 106 5.77 18.85 1.47
N LEU A 107 6.24 17.63 1.50
CA LEU A 107 6.86 16.97 0.37
C LEU A 107 5.75 16.27 -0.44
N ILE A 108 5.49 16.74 -1.65
CA ILE A 108 4.41 16.24 -2.51
C ILE A 108 5.02 15.47 -3.68
N MET A 109 4.59 14.24 -3.87
CA MET A 109 5.02 13.36 -4.94
C MET A 109 3.82 12.94 -5.77
N THR A 110 3.91 13.10 -7.10
CA THR A 110 2.81 12.83 -8.02
C THR A 110 3.22 11.84 -9.12
N SER A 111 2.47 10.75 -9.26
CA SER A 111 2.72 9.71 -10.25
C SER A 111 2.41 10.18 -11.67
N PRO A 112 2.93 9.48 -12.71
CA PRO A 112 2.28 9.49 -14.01
C PRO A 112 0.82 9.01 -13.92
N VAL A 113 0.02 9.32 -14.95
CA VAL A 113 -1.33 8.74 -15.10
C VAL A 113 -1.19 7.28 -15.52
N SER A 114 -1.89 6.38 -14.85
CA SER A 114 -1.97 5.00 -15.31
C SER A 114 -2.81 4.91 -16.58
N ASN A 115 -2.18 4.46 -17.67
CA ASN A 115 -2.88 4.22 -18.94
C ASN A 115 -3.93 3.10 -18.81
N ARG A 116 -3.74 2.17 -17.88
CA ARG A 116 -4.65 1.05 -17.66
C ARG A 116 -5.88 1.44 -16.84
N LEU A 117 -5.69 2.23 -15.77
CA LEU A 117 -6.74 2.54 -14.82
C LEU A 117 -7.32 3.94 -14.98
N GLY A 118 -6.60 4.84 -15.65
CA GLY A 118 -7.02 6.24 -15.78
C GLY A 118 -6.90 7.03 -14.47
N PHE A 119 -6.19 6.52 -13.48
CA PHE A 119 -5.93 7.23 -12.23
C PHE A 119 -4.51 7.80 -12.18
N ARG A 120 -4.37 8.85 -11.36
CA ARG A 120 -3.11 9.41 -10.91
C ARG A 120 -3.06 9.35 -9.39
N ILE A 121 -1.90 9.05 -8.85
CA ILE A 121 -1.66 9.05 -7.40
C ILE A 121 -0.86 10.29 -7.02
N ARG A 122 -1.27 10.93 -5.91
CA ARG A 122 -0.49 11.95 -5.24
C ARG A 122 -0.28 11.55 -3.78
N LYS A 123 0.93 11.71 -3.29
CA LYS A 123 1.33 11.45 -1.90
C LYS A 123 1.89 12.74 -1.32
N ALA A 124 1.32 13.23 -0.24
CA ALA A 124 1.82 14.41 0.47
C ALA A 124 2.30 13.97 1.86
N PHE A 125 3.58 14.18 2.13
CA PHE A 125 4.23 13.83 3.38
C PHE A 125 4.49 15.09 4.19
N ALA A 126 4.15 15.07 5.47
CA ALA A 126 4.41 16.13 6.42
C ALA A 126 4.79 15.55 7.79
N THR A 127 5.29 16.39 8.68
CA THR A 127 5.51 16.06 10.08
C THR A 127 4.58 16.87 10.98
N ASP A 128 4.13 16.24 12.05
CA ASP A 128 3.44 16.90 13.15
C ASP A 128 4.30 16.73 14.41
N GLU A 129 5.19 17.69 14.63
CA GLU A 129 6.15 17.67 15.75
C GLU A 129 5.45 17.65 17.12
N LYS A 130 4.27 18.26 17.22
CA LYS A 130 3.49 18.33 18.46
C LYS A 130 2.93 16.97 18.83
N ASP A 131 2.49 16.21 17.84
CA ASP A 131 1.91 14.86 18.01
C ASP A 131 2.96 13.75 17.84
N GLY A 132 4.16 14.10 17.36
CA GLY A 132 5.23 13.15 17.09
C GLY A 132 4.92 12.17 15.96
N ALA A 133 4.27 12.66 14.91
CA ALA A 133 3.77 11.84 13.80
C ALA A 133 4.28 12.27 12.44
N PHE A 134 4.48 11.30 11.55
CA PHE A 134 4.42 11.57 10.11
C PHE A 134 2.97 11.54 9.65
N VAL A 135 2.57 12.54 8.89
CA VAL A 135 1.22 12.69 8.33
C VAL A 135 1.32 12.48 6.83
N ILE A 136 0.70 11.40 6.34
CA ILE A 136 0.77 11.04 4.93
C ILE A 136 -0.63 11.12 4.36
N THR A 137 -0.85 12.03 3.41
CA THR A 137 -2.10 12.13 2.68
C THR A 137 -1.92 11.53 1.30
N TYR A 138 -2.64 10.46 1.03
CA TYR A 138 -2.73 9.80 -0.26
C TYR A 138 -3.95 10.32 -1.01
N SER A 139 -3.76 10.68 -2.27
CA SER A 139 -4.85 11.10 -3.14
C SER A 139 -4.90 10.24 -4.39
N ILE A 140 -6.12 9.89 -4.81
CA ILE A 140 -6.41 9.22 -6.08
C ILE A 140 -7.23 10.19 -6.92
N ILE A 141 -6.71 10.55 -8.08
CA ILE A 141 -7.34 11.50 -9.01
C ILE A 141 -7.86 10.72 -10.22
N ASN A 142 -9.14 10.84 -10.51
CA ASN A 142 -9.73 10.24 -11.71
C ASN A 142 -9.39 11.07 -12.93
N GLU A 143 -8.39 10.67 -13.69
CA GLU A 143 -7.96 11.34 -14.93
C GLU A 143 -8.69 10.81 -16.18
N SER A 144 -9.55 9.79 -16.03
CA SER A 144 -10.38 9.27 -17.12
C SER A 144 -11.59 10.16 -17.42
N ASN A 145 -12.30 9.85 -18.49
CA ASN A 145 -13.55 10.52 -18.86
C ASN A 145 -14.79 9.80 -18.28
N ASP A 146 -14.60 8.71 -17.54
CA ASP A 146 -15.67 7.89 -17.01
C ASP A 146 -15.76 8.05 -15.48
N THR A 147 -16.97 7.89 -14.93
CA THR A 147 -17.16 7.73 -13.50
C THR A 147 -16.50 6.43 -13.05
N ARG A 148 -15.63 6.49 -12.04
CA ARG A 148 -14.90 5.35 -11.51
C ARG A 148 -15.19 5.18 -10.03
N LYS A 149 -15.02 3.96 -9.53
CA LYS A 149 -15.11 3.69 -8.08
C LYS A 149 -13.82 3.05 -7.61
N VAL A 150 -13.23 3.55 -6.52
CA VAL A 150 -11.89 3.18 -6.06
C VAL A 150 -11.75 3.40 -4.57
N ALA A 151 -10.88 2.62 -3.91
CA ALA A 151 -10.47 2.86 -2.53
C ALA A 151 -8.94 3.05 -2.43
N PRO A 152 -8.45 3.84 -1.47
CA PRO A 152 -7.04 3.91 -1.12
C PRO A 152 -6.61 2.63 -0.41
N TRP A 153 -5.37 2.16 -0.70
CA TRP A 153 -4.80 0.97 -0.10
C TRP A 153 -3.30 1.16 0.16
N GLU A 154 -2.94 1.24 1.44
CA GLU A 154 -1.55 1.36 1.88
C GLU A 154 -1.03 0.03 2.40
N ILE A 155 0.16 -0.36 1.93
CA ILE A 155 0.82 -1.61 2.28
C ILE A 155 2.21 -1.32 2.84
N THR A 156 2.48 -1.72 4.09
CA THR A 156 3.77 -1.53 4.75
C THR A 156 4.41 -2.85 5.09
N ARG A 157 5.62 -3.10 4.59
CA ARG A 157 6.34 -4.34 4.83
C ARG A 157 7.26 -4.22 6.04
N VAL A 158 7.05 -5.10 7.01
CA VAL A 158 7.89 -5.25 8.21
C VAL A 158 8.56 -6.62 8.22
N THR A 159 9.59 -6.80 9.06
CA THR A 159 10.29 -8.08 9.15
C THR A 159 9.42 -9.15 9.81
N ASN A 160 9.57 -10.41 9.36
CA ASN A 160 8.94 -11.56 10.00
C ASN A 160 9.97 -12.29 10.89
N ASP A 161 10.25 -11.75 12.08
CA ASP A 161 11.19 -12.30 13.04
C ASP A 161 10.69 -12.24 14.49
N GLY A 162 9.43 -12.60 14.68
CA GLY A 162 8.80 -12.70 16.00
C GLY A 162 8.22 -11.39 16.52
N GLY A 163 7.82 -10.48 15.64
CA GLY A 163 7.08 -9.28 16.00
C GLY A 163 5.64 -9.58 16.47
N LEU A 164 4.96 -8.57 16.94
CA LEU A 164 3.58 -8.62 17.43
C LEU A 164 2.74 -7.64 16.61
N ILE A 165 1.73 -8.16 15.91
CA ILE A 165 0.74 -7.35 15.18
C ILE A 165 -0.52 -7.29 16.01
N PHE A 166 -1.15 -6.11 16.09
CA PHE A 166 -2.39 -5.96 16.81
C PHE A 166 -3.22 -4.78 16.31
N PHE A 167 -4.52 -4.91 16.45
CA PHE A 167 -5.53 -3.91 16.09
C PHE A 167 -6.82 -4.17 16.87
N ASP A 168 -7.75 -3.23 16.86
CA ASP A 168 -9.05 -3.36 17.50
C ASP A 168 -10.04 -3.95 16.47
N ALA A 169 -10.47 -5.17 16.72
CA ALA A 169 -11.50 -5.88 15.97
C ALA A 169 -12.07 -7.03 16.81
N PRO A 170 -13.31 -7.48 16.55
CA PRO A 170 -13.78 -8.75 17.10
C PRO A 170 -13.02 -9.93 16.47
N LEU A 171 -12.58 -10.88 17.30
CA LEU A 171 -11.81 -12.05 16.82
C LEU A 171 -12.58 -12.86 15.77
N GLU A 172 -13.88 -13.00 15.95
CA GLU A 172 -14.80 -13.70 15.04
C GLU A 172 -15.01 -12.96 13.71
N GLY A 173 -14.65 -11.67 13.64
CA GLY A 173 -14.68 -10.86 12.43
C GLY A 173 -13.46 -11.05 11.52
N ILE A 174 -12.41 -11.75 11.99
CA ILE A 174 -11.22 -12.02 11.18
C ILE A 174 -11.51 -13.15 10.19
N THR A 175 -11.27 -12.87 8.90
CA THR A 175 -11.53 -13.82 7.81
C THR A 175 -10.31 -14.02 6.89
N PRO A 176 -9.96 -15.26 6.48
CA PRO A 176 -10.54 -16.53 6.90
C PRO A 176 -10.29 -16.85 8.39
N ALA A 177 -11.27 -17.43 9.05
CA ALA A 177 -11.14 -17.81 10.45
C ALA A 177 -10.01 -18.84 10.64
N ASN A 178 -9.26 -18.69 11.73
CA ASN A 178 -8.21 -19.62 12.15
C ASN A 178 -7.02 -19.77 11.16
N LEU A 179 -6.89 -18.90 10.17
CA LEU A 179 -5.76 -18.93 9.24
C LEU A 179 -4.44 -18.49 9.91
N MET A 180 -4.54 -17.56 10.86
CA MET A 180 -3.46 -17.09 11.71
C MET A 180 -3.90 -17.15 13.18
N ASP A 181 -2.98 -17.42 14.12
CA ASP A 181 -3.29 -17.59 15.55
C ASP A 181 -3.48 -16.23 16.24
N PHE A 182 -4.53 -15.51 15.87
CA PHE A 182 -4.95 -14.30 16.58
C PHE A 182 -5.60 -14.64 17.91
N LYS A 183 -5.33 -13.84 18.94
CA LYS A 183 -5.91 -13.96 20.28
C LYS A 183 -6.55 -12.64 20.70
N ALA A 184 -7.75 -12.68 21.26
CA ALA A 184 -8.42 -11.51 21.81
C ALA A 184 -8.02 -11.33 23.28
N GLU A 185 -7.30 -10.24 23.58
CA GLU A 185 -6.89 -9.88 24.93
C GLU A 185 -6.90 -8.35 25.11
N HIS A 186 -7.23 -7.87 26.27
CA HIS A 186 -7.18 -6.44 26.65
C HIS A 186 -7.99 -5.48 25.75
N GLY A 187 -8.93 -5.97 24.94
CA GLY A 187 -9.73 -5.16 24.02
C GLY A 187 -9.07 -4.91 22.66
N ALA A 188 -8.21 -5.82 22.22
CA ALA A 188 -7.66 -5.89 20.87
C ALA A 188 -7.41 -7.34 20.48
N VAL A 189 -7.16 -7.59 19.20
CA VAL A 189 -6.69 -8.87 18.68
C VAL A 189 -5.18 -8.78 18.44
N TRP A 190 -4.48 -9.87 18.78
CA TRP A 190 -3.03 -9.94 18.80
C TRP A 190 -2.54 -11.16 18.02
N TYR A 191 -1.56 -10.96 17.18
CA TYR A 191 -0.91 -12.01 16.44
C TYR A 191 0.61 -11.94 16.64
N LYS A 192 1.18 -12.96 17.30
CA LYS A 192 2.62 -13.15 17.36
C LYS A 192 3.07 -13.76 16.04
N THR A 193 3.90 -13.04 15.30
CA THR A 193 4.29 -13.45 13.96
C THR A 193 5.06 -14.78 13.98
N ASP A 194 4.73 -15.65 13.04
CA ASP A 194 5.31 -16.97 12.87
C ASP A 194 5.86 -17.16 11.46
N VAL A 195 6.69 -18.17 11.29
CA VAL A 195 7.22 -18.58 9.99
C VAL A 195 6.31 -19.65 9.38
N THR A 196 5.90 -19.44 8.16
CA THR A 196 5.02 -20.36 7.43
C THR A 196 5.62 -20.76 6.08
N ASN A 197 5.22 -21.92 5.55
CA ASN A 197 5.61 -22.37 4.22
C ASN A 197 4.66 -21.90 3.12
N GLU A 198 3.55 -21.25 3.50
CA GLU A 198 2.51 -20.77 2.60
C GLU A 198 2.26 -19.28 2.83
N ASN A 199 1.79 -18.59 1.79
CA ASN A 199 1.31 -17.24 1.94
C ASN A 199 -0.05 -17.25 2.64
N ARG A 200 -0.23 -16.35 3.62
CA ARG A 200 -1.49 -16.22 4.36
C ARG A 200 -1.92 -14.77 4.37
N LYS A 201 -3.21 -14.53 4.16
CA LYS A 201 -3.80 -13.19 4.27
C LYS A 201 -5.10 -13.25 5.03
N ILE A 202 -5.29 -12.32 5.96
CA ILE A 202 -6.57 -12.12 6.65
C ILE A 202 -7.14 -10.73 6.34
N ASN A 203 -8.44 -10.64 6.46
CA ASN A 203 -9.24 -9.43 6.41
C ASN A 203 -9.92 -9.21 7.76
N ALA A 204 -9.99 -7.97 8.21
CA ALA A 204 -10.70 -7.58 9.42
C ALA A 204 -11.31 -6.18 9.25
N ASP A 205 -12.48 -5.99 9.88
CA ASP A 205 -13.03 -4.67 10.13
C ASP A 205 -12.33 -4.13 11.38
N GLY A 206 -11.48 -3.11 11.21
CA GLY A 206 -10.68 -2.52 12.28
C GLY A 206 -11.46 -1.43 13.02
N ASN A 207 -10.72 -0.59 13.72
CA ASN A 207 -11.27 0.60 14.40
C ASN A 207 -10.29 1.78 14.22
N GLY A 208 -9.92 2.02 12.95
CA GLY A 208 -9.09 3.15 12.52
C GLY A 208 -7.61 3.07 12.91
N TRP A 209 -7.09 1.91 13.28
CA TRP A 209 -5.67 1.76 13.58
C TRP A 209 -5.14 0.33 13.41
N LEU A 210 -3.86 0.24 13.11
CA LEU A 210 -3.08 -1.02 13.01
C LEU A 210 -1.68 -0.79 13.59
N ALA A 211 -1.18 -1.72 14.40
CA ALA A 211 0.10 -1.59 15.09
C ALA A 211 0.99 -2.83 14.92
N TYR A 212 2.30 -2.59 14.96
CA TYR A 212 3.35 -3.60 14.94
C TYR A 212 4.42 -3.27 15.97
N ALA A 213 4.68 -4.21 16.87
CA ALA A 213 5.71 -4.09 17.90
C ALA A 213 6.81 -5.12 17.67
N ASN A 214 8.06 -4.68 17.57
CA ASN A 214 9.23 -5.56 17.45
C ASN A 214 10.50 -4.85 17.86
N ASN A 215 11.49 -5.59 18.39
CA ASN A 215 12.84 -5.10 18.66
C ASN A 215 12.87 -3.76 19.40
N GLY A 216 12.03 -3.58 20.44
CA GLY A 216 12.00 -2.36 21.23
C GLY A 216 11.30 -1.16 20.58
N LEU A 217 10.66 -1.34 19.42
CA LEU A 217 9.89 -0.32 18.70
C LEU A 217 8.43 -0.72 18.53
N LEU A 218 7.56 0.28 18.55
CA LEU A 218 6.13 0.22 18.22
C LEU A 218 5.83 1.16 17.05
N LEU A 219 5.48 0.59 15.91
CA LEU A 219 4.87 1.30 14.79
C LEU A 219 3.36 1.31 14.97
N VAL A 220 2.74 2.49 14.95
CA VAL A 220 1.29 2.66 14.95
C VAL A 220 0.88 3.42 13.69
N LYS A 221 -0.09 2.91 12.96
CA LYS A 221 -0.74 3.57 11.83
C LYS A 221 -2.17 3.90 12.24
N LYS A 222 -2.57 5.17 12.17
CA LYS A 222 -3.93 5.63 12.43
C LYS A 222 -4.54 6.24 11.17
N PHE A 223 -5.79 5.90 10.91
CA PHE A 223 -6.55 6.32 9.73
C PHE A 223 -8.04 6.44 10.11
N ASP A 224 -8.86 6.90 9.18
CA ASP A 224 -10.30 7.00 9.41
C ASP A 224 -10.92 5.60 9.47
N ASP A 225 -11.69 5.35 10.54
CA ASP A 225 -12.46 4.13 10.76
C ASP A 225 -13.55 3.97 9.69
N LEU A 226 -13.69 2.79 9.12
CA LEU A 226 -14.67 2.48 8.09
C LEU A 226 -15.94 1.89 8.71
N LYS A 227 -17.09 2.23 8.12
CA LYS A 227 -18.35 1.58 8.45
C LYS A 227 -18.49 0.28 7.66
N PRO A 228 -19.22 -0.71 8.18
CA PRO A 228 -19.59 -1.89 7.43
C PRO A 228 -20.19 -1.52 6.05
N GLY A 229 -19.59 -2.04 4.97
CA GLY A 229 -19.97 -1.74 3.59
C GLY A 229 -19.19 -0.62 2.90
N ASP A 230 -18.35 0.13 3.60
CA ASP A 230 -17.44 1.11 3.01
C ASP A 230 -16.24 0.47 2.28
N PRO A 231 -15.68 -0.69 2.69
CA PRO A 231 -14.59 -1.32 1.96
C PRO A 231 -14.96 -1.72 0.53
N ALA A 232 -13.95 -1.80 -0.34
CA ALA A 232 -14.14 -2.33 -1.68
C ALA A 232 -14.54 -3.83 -1.65
N PRO A 233 -15.22 -4.35 -2.68
CA PRO A 233 -15.71 -5.72 -2.69
C PRO A 233 -14.59 -6.76 -2.48
N ASN A 234 -14.74 -7.62 -1.47
CA ASN A 234 -13.79 -8.64 -1.00
C ASN A 234 -12.51 -8.08 -0.37
N GLU A 235 -12.52 -6.81 0.00
CA GLU A 235 -11.44 -6.13 0.72
C GLU A 235 -11.91 -5.77 2.14
N ALA A 236 -11.01 -5.25 2.96
CA ALA A 236 -11.30 -4.85 4.34
C ALA A 236 -10.48 -3.66 4.76
N GLU A 237 -10.88 -2.99 5.84
CA GLU A 237 -10.17 -1.86 6.41
C GLU A 237 -8.75 -2.23 6.84
N VAL A 238 -8.61 -3.35 7.54
CA VAL A 238 -7.34 -3.91 7.99
C VAL A 238 -7.10 -5.26 7.33
N GLN A 239 -5.90 -5.44 6.79
CA GLN A 239 -5.46 -6.70 6.24
C GLN A 239 -4.04 -6.99 6.73
N VAL A 240 -3.74 -8.26 6.99
CA VAL A 240 -2.39 -8.73 7.32
C VAL A 240 -2.03 -9.84 6.37
N TYR A 241 -0.94 -9.65 5.62
CA TYR A 241 -0.40 -10.68 4.74
C TYR A 241 0.94 -11.15 5.27
N VAL A 242 1.09 -12.47 5.44
CA VAL A 242 2.35 -13.12 5.81
C VAL A 242 2.91 -13.83 4.59
N ASN A 243 4.05 -13.36 4.11
CA ASN A 243 4.76 -14.01 3.01
C ASN A 243 5.46 -15.27 3.52
N ARG A 244 5.44 -16.34 2.71
CA ARG A 244 6.07 -17.63 3.06
C ARG A 244 7.55 -17.47 3.44
N GLY A 245 8.01 -18.31 4.36
CA GLY A 245 9.35 -18.25 4.89
C GLY A 245 9.55 -17.07 5.86
N LYS A 246 10.78 -16.89 6.33
CA LYS A 246 11.16 -15.76 7.18
C LYS A 246 11.52 -14.54 6.32
N THR A 247 10.54 -13.93 5.66
CA THR A 247 10.75 -12.86 4.69
C THR A 247 10.20 -11.52 5.18
N TYR A 248 8.93 -11.26 4.91
CA TYR A 248 8.25 -10.04 5.35
C TYR A 248 6.77 -10.33 5.67
N ILE A 249 6.18 -9.37 6.38
CA ILE A 249 4.74 -9.29 6.61
C ILE A 249 4.28 -7.94 6.08
N GLU A 250 3.08 -7.90 5.51
CA GLU A 250 2.43 -6.67 5.10
C GLU A 250 1.38 -6.27 6.14
N LEU A 251 1.52 -5.04 6.60
CA LEU A 251 0.53 -4.31 7.38
C LEU A 251 -0.25 -3.46 6.41
N GLU A 252 -1.49 -3.81 6.15
CA GLU A 252 -2.30 -3.18 5.13
C GLU A 252 -3.47 -2.43 5.75
N SER A 253 -3.77 -1.24 5.23
CA SER A 253 -4.95 -0.47 5.61
C SER A 253 -5.60 0.13 4.38
N GLN A 254 -6.93 0.19 4.37
CA GLN A 254 -7.73 0.71 3.27
C GLN A 254 -8.67 1.81 3.75
N GLY A 255 -8.96 2.76 2.85
CA GLY A 255 -10.03 3.74 3.03
C GLY A 255 -11.29 3.36 2.28
N ALA A 256 -12.32 4.22 2.35
CA ALA A 256 -13.64 3.97 1.79
C ALA A 256 -13.64 3.83 0.26
N TYR A 257 -14.43 2.88 -0.24
CA TYR A 257 -14.64 2.66 -1.67
C TYR A 257 -15.58 3.72 -2.25
N THR A 258 -14.99 4.74 -2.85
CA THR A 258 -15.63 6.01 -3.22
C THR A 258 -15.82 6.14 -4.72
N THR A 259 -16.96 6.68 -5.13
CA THR A 259 -17.25 7.04 -6.54
C THR A 259 -16.62 8.39 -6.86
N LEU A 260 -15.85 8.45 -7.95
CA LEU A 260 -15.21 9.66 -8.45
C LEU A 260 -15.72 9.98 -9.86
N GLN A 261 -16.23 11.17 -10.05
CA GLN A 261 -16.50 11.71 -11.38
C GLN A 261 -15.18 12.02 -12.12
N PRO A 262 -15.18 12.22 -13.43
CA PRO A 262 -14.00 12.71 -14.14
C PRO A 262 -13.40 13.95 -13.50
N LYS A 263 -12.08 13.92 -13.23
CA LYS A 263 -11.28 14.97 -12.56
C LYS A 263 -11.53 15.14 -11.07
N GLU A 264 -12.39 14.34 -10.46
CA GLU A 264 -12.51 14.32 -9.00
C GLU A 264 -11.33 13.63 -8.34
N GLU A 265 -11.08 14.02 -7.11
CA GLU A 265 -10.01 13.53 -6.24
C GLU A 265 -10.58 12.98 -4.95
N LEU A 266 -10.14 11.78 -4.57
CA LEU A 266 -10.31 11.19 -3.25
C LEU A 266 -9.02 11.38 -2.46
N SER A 267 -9.10 11.93 -1.26
CA SER A 267 -7.96 12.02 -0.33
C SER A 267 -8.21 11.22 0.93
N TRP A 268 -7.18 10.55 1.42
CA TRP A 268 -7.19 9.73 2.63
C TRP A 268 -5.88 9.92 3.38
N THR A 269 -5.94 10.10 4.69
CA THR A 269 -4.76 10.42 5.51
C THR A 269 -4.46 9.32 6.50
N VAL A 270 -3.20 8.94 6.58
CA VAL A 270 -2.65 8.01 7.57
C VAL A 270 -1.60 8.73 8.40
N ARG A 271 -1.70 8.59 9.72
CA ARG A 271 -0.69 9.11 10.67
C ARG A 271 0.15 7.94 11.16
N TRP A 272 1.46 8.08 11.03
CA TRP A 272 2.43 7.09 11.46
C TRP A 272 3.18 7.58 12.69
N TYR A 273 3.22 6.74 13.71
CA TYR A 273 3.96 6.97 14.94
C TYR A 273 4.96 5.85 15.14
N LEU A 274 6.18 6.18 15.49
CA LEU A 274 7.20 5.22 15.87
C LEU A 274 7.68 5.55 17.28
N LYS A 275 7.45 4.64 18.21
CA LYS A 275 7.69 4.86 19.65
C LYS A 275 8.61 3.77 20.22
N PRO A 276 9.55 4.11 21.09
CA PRO A 276 10.32 3.10 21.83
C PRO A 276 9.41 2.39 22.84
N ILE A 277 9.60 1.08 23.00
CA ILE A 277 8.89 0.24 23.96
C ILE A 277 9.87 -0.68 24.69
N LYS A 278 9.47 -1.19 25.86
CA LYS A 278 10.28 -2.16 26.60
C LYS A 278 10.09 -3.57 26.10
N GLU A 279 8.85 -3.97 25.86
CA GLU A 279 8.47 -5.33 25.48
C GLU A 279 7.37 -5.36 24.43
N ALA A 280 7.47 -6.32 23.50
CA ALA A 280 6.45 -6.59 22.48
C ALA A 280 5.58 -7.78 22.91
N THR A 281 4.79 -7.58 23.98
CA THR A 281 3.84 -8.57 24.53
C THR A 281 2.46 -7.96 24.67
N PRO A 282 1.36 -8.74 24.50
CA PRO A 282 0.01 -8.24 24.71
C PRO A 282 -0.15 -7.63 26.11
N SER A 283 -0.54 -6.36 26.19
CA SER A 283 -0.70 -5.65 27.46
C SER A 283 -1.54 -4.39 27.33
N LYS A 284 -2.15 -3.98 28.45
CA LYS A 284 -2.86 -2.69 28.53
C LYS A 284 -1.91 -1.50 28.39
N GLU A 285 -0.66 -1.65 28.79
CA GLU A 285 0.39 -0.64 28.70
C GLU A 285 0.72 -0.38 27.23
N LEU A 286 0.87 -1.43 26.43
CA LEU A 286 1.14 -1.30 24.99
C LEU A 286 -0.03 -0.65 24.25
N LEU A 287 -1.29 -0.99 24.63
CA LEU A 287 -2.49 -0.36 24.05
C LEU A 287 -2.62 1.14 24.38
N LYS A 288 -2.15 1.59 25.56
CA LYS A 288 -2.15 3.02 25.89
C LYS A 288 -1.24 3.83 24.96
N LEU A 289 -0.22 3.21 24.37
CA LEU A 289 0.68 3.89 23.44
C LEU A 289 0.07 4.04 22.05
N VAL A 290 -0.98 3.25 21.75
CA VAL A 290 -1.74 3.36 20.50
C VAL A 290 -2.78 4.46 20.59
N LYS A 291 -3.43 4.61 21.74
CA LYS A 291 -4.47 5.62 21.98
C LYS A 291 -3.88 6.99 22.22
#